data_3159b7111dbd4b50b711a2dfde33a588
#
_entry.id   3159b7111dbd4b50b711a2dfde33a588
#
_cell.length_a   1.000
_cell.length_b   1.000
_cell.length_c   1.000
_cell.angle_alpha   90.00
_cell.angle_beta   90.00
_cell.angle_gamma   90.00
#
_symmetry.space_group_name_H-M   'P 1'
#
loop_
_entity.id
_entity.type
_entity.pdbx_description
1 polymer ?
#
loop_
_entity_poly.entity_id
_entity_poly.type
_entity_poly.pdbx_seq_one_letter_code
_entity_poly.pdbx_strand_id
1 'polypeptide(L)'
;AVVARGMGTCCVSGCGDIAMDEENKKFTLAGKEFHEGDYISIDGTTGNIYDGAIKTVDATIAGEFGRVMAWADKYRTLKVRTNADTPADAKKARELGAEGIGLCRTEHMFFEEDRIAAFREMICSDTVEEREAALEKILPYQQGDFEALYEALEGNPVTIRFLDPPLHEFVPTEEADIEKLAKAQGKSVETIKNIIASLHEFNPMMGHRGCRLAVTYPEIAKMQTKAVIRAAINVQKKHSDWTVKPEIMIPLVCEVKELKYVKKVVVETADAEIAAAGVNLEYEVGTMIEIPRAALTAD
;
A
#
# COMPACT_ATOMS: atom_id res chain seq x y z
N ALA A 1 5.58 13.78 10.50
CA ALA A 1 4.99 13.29 11.76
C ALA A 1 4.23 11.98 11.57
N VAL A 2 3.31 11.89 10.59
CA VAL A 2 2.48 10.66 10.38
C VAL A 2 3.34 9.43 10.09
N VAL A 3 4.31 9.54 9.17
CA VAL A 3 5.22 8.44 8.81
C VAL A 3 6.06 7.99 10.03
N ALA A 4 6.67 8.93 10.73
CA ALA A 4 7.46 8.62 11.93
C ALA A 4 6.62 7.93 13.01
N ARG A 5 5.37 8.37 13.19
CA ARG A 5 4.43 7.75 14.13
C ARG A 5 4.07 6.32 13.70
N GLY A 6 3.86 6.09 12.41
CA GLY A 6 3.65 4.74 11.86
C GLY A 6 4.85 3.80 12.11
N MET A 7 6.07 4.33 12.06
CA MET A 7 7.30 3.61 12.39
C MET A 7 7.53 3.43 13.90
N GLY A 8 6.62 3.92 14.76
CA GLY A 8 6.79 3.91 16.20
C GLY A 8 7.89 4.87 16.72
N THR A 9 8.30 5.81 15.88
CA THR A 9 9.37 6.77 16.19
C THR A 9 8.78 8.10 16.65
N CYS A 10 9.26 8.59 17.79
CA CYS A 10 8.88 9.91 18.29
C CYS A 10 9.27 11.00 17.30
N CYS A 11 8.39 11.98 17.08
CA CYS A 11 8.61 13.03 16.10
C CYS A 11 8.05 14.37 16.61
N VAL A 12 8.85 15.40 16.48
CA VAL A 12 8.43 16.81 16.59
C VAL A 12 8.63 17.44 15.22
N SER A 13 7.57 17.98 14.63
CA SER A 13 7.59 18.63 13.31
C SER A 13 7.19 20.09 13.43
N GLY A 14 7.64 20.91 12.47
CA GLY A 14 7.30 22.35 12.43
C GLY A 14 8.08 23.20 13.44
N CYS A 15 9.23 22.73 13.92
CA CYS A 15 10.11 23.51 14.77
C CYS A 15 10.89 24.53 13.92
N GLY A 16 10.31 25.71 13.73
CA GLY A 16 10.90 26.80 12.91
C GLY A 16 12.14 27.46 13.54
N ASP A 17 12.40 27.20 14.82
CA ASP A 17 13.53 27.78 15.54
C ASP A 17 14.83 26.99 15.37
N ILE A 18 14.79 25.85 14.68
CA ILE A 18 16.00 25.09 14.32
C ILE A 18 16.67 25.76 13.11
N ALA A 19 17.92 26.19 13.30
CA ALA A 19 18.80 26.58 12.21
C ALA A 19 19.77 25.43 11.91
N MET A 20 19.55 24.74 10.79
CA MET A 20 20.34 23.57 10.40
C MET A 20 21.56 24.00 9.56
N ASP A 21 22.73 23.43 9.84
CA ASP A 21 23.96 23.55 9.08
C ASP A 21 24.45 22.11 8.74
N GLU A 22 23.95 21.59 7.64
CA GLU A 22 24.22 20.20 7.21
C GLU A 22 25.68 19.97 6.83
N GLU A 23 26.34 21.00 6.27
CA GLU A 23 27.74 20.91 5.86
C GLU A 23 28.66 20.69 7.06
N ASN A 24 28.38 21.38 8.16
CA ASN A 24 29.16 21.28 9.40
C ASN A 24 28.56 20.29 10.42
N LYS A 25 27.50 19.55 10.03
CA LYS A 25 26.82 18.54 10.85
C LYS A 25 26.41 19.08 12.22
N LYS A 26 25.78 20.26 12.22
CA LYS A 26 25.32 20.91 13.44
C LYS A 26 24.02 21.65 13.22
N PHE A 27 23.36 21.98 14.32
CA PHE A 27 22.21 22.89 14.29
C PHE A 27 22.19 23.78 15.55
N THR A 28 21.52 24.90 15.43
CA THR A 28 21.30 25.80 16.58
C THR A 28 19.81 25.80 16.92
N LEU A 29 19.52 25.70 18.21
CA LEU A 29 18.16 25.76 18.76
C LEU A 29 18.18 26.54 20.07
N ALA A 30 17.30 27.52 20.22
CA ALA A 30 17.19 28.36 21.41
C ALA A 30 18.54 29.00 21.85
N GLY A 31 19.38 29.39 20.88
CA GLY A 31 20.69 29.98 21.12
C GLY A 31 21.80 29.02 21.53
N LYS A 32 21.54 27.72 21.57
CA LYS A 32 22.53 26.67 21.82
C LYS A 32 22.87 25.93 20.53
N GLU A 33 24.15 25.64 20.32
CA GLU A 33 24.66 24.84 19.22
C GLU A 33 24.79 23.36 19.64
N PHE A 34 24.33 22.46 18.76
CA PHE A 34 24.39 21.00 18.89
C PHE A 34 25.14 20.42 17.70
N HIS A 35 25.93 19.41 17.94
CA HIS A 35 26.77 18.72 16.96
C HIS A 35 26.35 17.27 16.79
N GLU A 36 26.82 16.65 15.71
CA GLU A 36 26.65 15.21 15.48
C GLU A 36 27.21 14.42 16.68
N GLY A 37 26.34 13.59 17.30
CA GLY A 37 26.67 12.78 18.48
C GLY A 37 26.16 13.38 19.80
N ASP A 38 25.69 14.63 19.82
CA ASP A 38 25.05 15.19 21.00
C ASP A 38 23.66 14.57 21.24
N TYR A 39 23.31 14.42 22.52
CA TYR A 39 22.02 13.88 22.91
C TYR A 39 21.00 14.99 23.08
N ILE A 40 19.88 14.83 22.41
CA ILE A 40 18.65 15.59 22.67
C ILE A 40 17.51 14.61 22.91
N SER A 41 16.53 15.01 23.72
CA SER A 41 15.29 14.25 23.92
C SER A 41 14.11 15.04 23.37
N ILE A 42 13.18 14.35 22.73
CA ILE A 42 12.00 14.97 22.13
C ILE A 42 10.72 14.33 22.68
N ASP A 43 9.72 15.17 22.91
CA ASP A 43 8.37 14.75 23.30
C ASP A 43 7.38 15.08 22.17
N GLY A 44 6.99 14.07 21.41
CA GLY A 44 6.06 14.21 20.30
C GLY A 44 4.63 14.56 20.71
N THR A 45 4.27 14.44 21.99
CA THR A 45 2.95 14.80 22.51
C THR A 45 2.83 16.29 22.77
N THR A 46 3.86 16.87 23.42
CA THR A 46 3.88 18.29 23.79
C THR A 46 4.60 19.16 22.75
N GLY A 47 5.42 18.55 21.89
CA GLY A 47 6.29 19.26 20.96
C GLY A 47 7.56 19.80 21.58
N ASN A 48 7.86 19.45 22.81
CA ASN A 48 9.04 19.93 23.53
C ASN A 48 10.30 19.20 23.08
N ILE A 49 11.41 19.96 23.07
CA ILE A 49 12.76 19.45 22.82
C ILE A 49 13.59 19.77 24.07
N TYR A 50 14.27 18.78 24.60
CA TYR A 50 15.07 18.87 25.80
C TYR A 50 16.54 18.66 25.50
N ASP A 51 17.40 19.43 26.14
CA ASP A 51 18.85 19.30 26.09
C ASP A 51 19.30 18.09 26.90
N GLY A 52 19.94 17.13 26.25
CA GLY A 52 20.49 15.93 26.89
C GLY A 52 19.54 14.71 26.85
N ALA A 53 20.03 13.61 27.40
CA ALA A 53 19.31 12.35 27.49
C ALA A 53 18.35 12.33 28.69
N ILE A 54 17.06 12.28 28.42
CA ILE A 54 16.01 12.13 29.46
C ILE A 54 15.54 10.67 29.44
N LYS A 55 15.20 10.14 30.60
CA LYS A 55 14.65 8.80 30.73
C LYS A 55 13.33 8.69 29.95
N THR A 56 13.30 7.82 28.97
CA THR A 56 12.13 7.50 28.15
C THR A 56 11.47 6.21 28.61
N VAL A 57 10.20 6.04 28.27
CA VAL A 57 9.45 4.79 28.46
C VAL A 57 8.79 4.43 27.13
N ASP A 58 8.71 3.14 26.85
CA ASP A 58 7.99 2.68 25.67
C ASP A 58 6.51 3.00 25.79
N ALA A 59 5.90 3.40 24.67
CA ALA A 59 4.47 3.60 24.59
C ALA A 59 3.78 2.23 24.67
N THR A 60 3.12 1.93 25.76
CA THR A 60 2.40 0.68 25.97
C THR A 60 0.94 0.94 26.34
N ILE A 61 0.04 0.06 25.86
CA ILE A 61 -1.36 0.02 26.32
C ILE A 61 -1.39 -0.76 27.64
N ALA A 62 -0.91 -0.15 28.73
CA ALA A 62 -0.79 -0.79 30.01
C ALA A 62 -1.30 0.13 31.16
N GLY A 63 -1.41 -0.42 32.37
CA GLY A 63 -1.84 0.31 33.56
C GLY A 63 -3.24 0.91 33.45
N GLU A 64 -3.43 2.13 33.88
CA GLU A 64 -4.74 2.80 33.89
C GLU A 64 -5.28 3.05 32.48
N PHE A 65 -4.39 3.32 31.52
CA PHE A 65 -4.79 3.46 30.11
C PHE A 65 -5.35 2.15 29.57
N GLY A 66 -4.72 1.01 29.87
CA GLY A 66 -5.23 -0.31 29.50
C GLY A 66 -6.61 -0.61 30.10
N ARG A 67 -6.88 -0.15 31.34
CA ARG A 67 -8.21 -0.28 31.97
C ARG A 67 -9.27 0.54 31.26
N VAL A 68 -8.96 1.77 30.87
CA VAL A 68 -9.88 2.62 30.06
C VAL A 68 -10.16 1.98 28.71
N MET A 69 -9.12 1.44 28.03
CA MET A 69 -9.29 0.73 26.77
C MET A 69 -10.18 -0.51 26.91
N ALA A 70 -9.99 -1.29 27.97
CA ALA A 70 -10.86 -2.45 28.26
C ALA A 70 -12.32 -2.04 28.51
N TRP A 71 -12.57 -0.89 29.14
CA TRP A 71 -13.93 -0.35 29.27
C TRP A 71 -14.49 0.10 27.92
N ALA A 72 -13.69 0.77 27.10
CA ALA A 72 -14.11 1.16 25.74
C ALA A 72 -14.49 -0.06 24.90
N ASP A 73 -13.68 -1.12 24.94
CA ASP A 73 -13.96 -2.37 24.23
C ASP A 73 -15.27 -3.05 24.65
N LYS A 74 -15.64 -2.90 25.93
CA LYS A 74 -16.90 -3.45 26.45
C LYS A 74 -18.14 -2.76 25.85
N TYR A 75 -18.05 -1.48 25.49
CA TYR A 75 -19.19 -0.67 25.06
C TYR A 75 -19.19 -0.34 23.55
N ARG A 76 -18.01 -0.36 22.91
CA ARG A 76 -17.93 -0.10 21.47
C ARG A 76 -18.64 -1.19 20.65
N THR A 77 -19.21 -0.79 19.52
CA THR A 77 -19.83 -1.68 18.54
C THR A 77 -19.02 -1.77 17.25
N LEU A 78 -18.21 -0.76 16.97
CA LEU A 78 -17.35 -0.70 15.79
C LEU A 78 -15.97 -1.30 16.07
N LYS A 79 -15.40 -1.90 15.03
CA LYS A 79 -14.01 -2.39 15.03
C LYS A 79 -13.08 -1.32 14.49
N VAL A 80 -11.83 -1.34 14.95
CA VAL A 80 -10.78 -0.42 14.50
C VAL A 80 -9.88 -1.16 13.51
N ARG A 81 -9.81 -0.65 12.28
CA ARG A 81 -8.90 -1.11 11.24
C ARG A 81 -7.84 -0.03 10.97
N THR A 82 -6.66 -0.45 10.55
CA THR A 82 -5.55 0.44 10.22
C THR A 82 -5.19 0.37 8.74
N ASN A 83 -4.33 1.29 8.29
CA ASN A 83 -3.65 1.16 7.02
C ASN A 83 -2.32 0.45 7.27
N ALA A 84 -2.04 -0.60 6.50
CA ALA A 84 -0.76 -1.28 6.50
C ALA A 84 -0.51 -1.92 5.13
N ASP A 85 0.68 -1.73 4.60
CA ASP A 85 1.06 -2.16 3.26
C ASP A 85 2.11 -3.28 3.30
N THR A 86 2.71 -3.54 4.49
CA THR A 86 3.72 -4.58 4.70
C THR A 86 3.30 -5.54 5.83
N PRO A 87 3.79 -6.79 5.82
CA PRO A 87 3.54 -7.74 6.92
C PRO A 87 4.06 -7.25 8.28
N ALA A 88 5.17 -6.49 8.29
CA ALA A 88 5.73 -5.91 9.51
C ALA A 88 4.80 -4.86 10.12
N ASP A 89 4.27 -3.95 9.30
CA ASP A 89 3.31 -2.94 9.72
C ASP A 89 2.00 -3.58 10.20
N ALA A 90 1.51 -4.60 9.48
CA ALA A 90 0.32 -5.35 9.84
C ALA A 90 0.45 -6.03 11.22
N LYS A 91 1.59 -6.68 11.46
CA LYS A 91 1.90 -7.30 12.75
C LYS A 91 1.95 -6.25 13.86
N LYS A 92 2.65 -5.14 13.62
CA LYS A 92 2.76 -4.05 14.61
C LYS A 92 1.41 -3.42 14.90
N ALA A 93 0.58 -3.22 13.89
CA ALA A 93 -0.77 -2.69 14.04
C ALA A 93 -1.64 -3.62 14.91
N ARG A 94 -1.55 -4.94 14.69
CA ARG A 94 -2.28 -5.93 15.50
C ARG A 94 -1.80 -5.92 16.95
N GLU A 95 -0.49 -5.85 17.20
CA GLU A 95 0.07 -5.71 18.56
C GLU A 95 -0.46 -4.47 19.28
N LEU A 96 -0.76 -3.41 18.56
CA LEU A 96 -1.37 -2.18 19.06
C LEU A 96 -2.90 -2.24 19.14
N GLY A 97 -3.52 -3.38 18.85
CA GLY A 97 -4.95 -3.61 19.00
C GLY A 97 -5.80 -3.36 17.76
N ALA A 98 -5.21 -3.23 16.58
CA ALA A 98 -5.97 -3.19 15.32
C ALA A 98 -6.64 -4.54 15.04
N GLU A 99 -7.89 -4.50 14.57
CA GLU A 99 -8.74 -5.66 14.30
C GLU A 99 -8.87 -5.95 12.80
N GLY A 100 -7.91 -5.49 12.02
CA GLY A 100 -7.81 -5.70 10.59
C GLY A 100 -7.11 -4.56 9.87
N ILE A 101 -6.94 -4.74 8.56
CA ILE A 101 -6.45 -3.70 7.65
C ILE A 101 -7.64 -3.15 6.88
N GLY A 102 -7.84 -1.83 6.99
CA GLY A 102 -8.86 -1.10 6.23
C GLY A 102 -8.37 -0.61 4.88
N LEU A 103 -7.07 -0.54 4.69
CA LEU A 103 -6.44 -0.21 3.40
C LEU A 103 -5.03 -0.78 3.32
N CYS A 104 -4.83 -1.70 2.38
CA CYS A 104 -3.53 -2.11 1.88
C CYS A 104 -3.35 -1.55 0.46
N ARG A 105 -2.30 -0.76 0.24
CA ARG A 105 -1.95 -0.14 -1.04
C ARG A 105 -0.98 -1.04 -1.78
N THR A 106 -1.45 -1.67 -2.84
CA THR A 106 -0.66 -2.66 -3.58
C THR A 106 0.48 -2.07 -4.40
N GLU A 107 0.43 -0.77 -4.71
CA GLU A 107 1.50 -0.07 -5.42
C GLU A 107 2.83 -0.09 -4.68
N HIS A 108 2.84 -0.06 -3.36
CA HIS A 108 4.06 -0.09 -2.57
C HIS A 108 4.85 -1.40 -2.71
N MET A 109 4.18 -2.47 -3.13
CA MET A 109 4.79 -3.78 -3.34
C MET A 109 5.62 -3.86 -4.63
N PHE A 110 5.53 -2.87 -5.54
CA PHE A 110 6.18 -2.92 -6.85
C PHE A 110 7.49 -2.14 -6.95
N PHE A 111 7.85 -1.34 -5.93
CA PHE A 111 9.05 -0.49 -5.97
C PHE A 111 10.35 -1.22 -5.62
N GLU A 112 10.30 -2.46 -5.16
CA GLU A 112 11.50 -3.25 -4.88
C GLU A 112 12.23 -3.63 -6.17
N GLU A 113 13.57 -3.68 -6.11
CA GLU A 113 14.44 -3.83 -7.30
C GLU A 113 14.14 -5.09 -8.12
N ASP A 114 13.80 -6.18 -7.46
CA ASP A 114 13.49 -7.47 -8.09
C ASP A 114 12.11 -7.49 -8.79
N ARG A 115 11.25 -6.55 -8.48
CA ARG A 115 9.86 -6.48 -8.97
C ARG A 115 9.64 -5.38 -9.98
N ILE A 116 10.28 -4.23 -9.78
CA ILE A 116 10.07 -3.05 -10.63
C ILE A 116 10.43 -3.32 -12.09
N ALA A 117 11.38 -4.21 -12.35
CA ALA A 117 11.77 -4.57 -13.72
C ALA A 117 10.61 -5.24 -14.48
N ALA A 118 9.95 -6.23 -13.88
CA ALA A 118 8.79 -6.90 -14.46
C ALA A 118 7.58 -5.96 -14.58
N PHE A 119 7.40 -5.06 -13.62
CA PHE A 119 6.34 -4.05 -13.66
C PHE A 119 6.54 -3.05 -14.81
N ARG A 120 7.78 -2.59 -15.03
CA ARG A 120 8.14 -1.75 -16.18
C ARG A 120 7.99 -2.48 -17.51
N GLU A 121 8.28 -3.78 -17.56
CA GLU A 121 8.01 -4.61 -18.74
C GLU A 121 6.51 -4.63 -19.07
N MET A 122 5.66 -4.81 -18.07
CA MET A 122 4.20 -4.73 -18.22
C MET A 122 3.75 -3.38 -18.78
N ILE A 123 4.29 -2.27 -18.24
CA ILE A 123 3.96 -0.91 -18.68
C ILE A 123 4.35 -0.68 -20.16
N CYS A 124 5.50 -1.20 -20.58
CA CYS A 124 6.04 -1.01 -21.92
C CYS A 124 5.58 -2.08 -22.93
N SER A 125 4.63 -2.95 -22.56
CA SER A 125 4.08 -3.97 -23.45
C SER A 125 3.20 -3.34 -24.53
N ASP A 126 3.36 -3.80 -25.76
CA ASP A 126 2.58 -3.33 -26.91
C ASP A 126 1.30 -4.15 -27.11
N THR A 127 1.30 -5.42 -26.70
CA THR A 127 0.17 -6.35 -26.84
C THR A 127 -0.35 -6.85 -25.49
N VAL A 128 -1.56 -7.42 -25.50
CA VAL A 128 -2.15 -8.05 -24.31
C VAL A 128 -1.32 -9.26 -23.88
N GLU A 129 -0.85 -10.06 -24.83
CA GLU A 129 -0.06 -11.26 -24.58
C GLU A 129 1.28 -10.92 -23.92
N GLU A 130 1.98 -9.88 -24.36
CA GLU A 130 3.20 -9.39 -23.72
C GLU A 130 2.91 -8.90 -22.30
N ARG A 131 1.81 -8.20 -22.10
CA ARG A 131 1.41 -7.69 -20.79
C ARG A 131 1.06 -8.82 -19.84
N GLU A 132 0.31 -9.81 -20.29
CA GLU A 132 -0.01 -11.01 -19.51
C GLU A 132 1.27 -11.77 -19.13
N ALA A 133 2.23 -11.92 -20.05
CA ALA A 133 3.51 -12.57 -19.75
C ALA A 133 4.33 -11.82 -18.67
N ALA A 134 4.32 -10.49 -18.69
CA ALA A 134 4.95 -9.69 -17.66
C ALA A 134 4.21 -9.81 -16.31
N LEU A 135 2.88 -9.81 -16.33
CA LEU A 135 2.04 -9.97 -15.15
C LEU A 135 2.21 -11.34 -14.49
N GLU A 136 2.43 -12.41 -15.24
CA GLU A 136 2.71 -13.75 -14.70
C GLU A 136 4.06 -13.79 -13.95
N LYS A 137 5.01 -12.89 -14.24
CA LYS A 137 6.25 -12.74 -13.45
C LYS A 137 5.99 -12.03 -12.13
N ILE A 138 5.02 -11.12 -12.09
CA ILE A 138 4.65 -10.31 -10.91
C ILE A 138 3.76 -11.11 -9.95
N LEU A 139 2.89 -11.96 -10.48
CA LEU A 139 1.89 -12.71 -9.72
C LEU A 139 2.45 -13.44 -8.48
N PRO A 140 3.57 -14.20 -8.56
CA PRO A 140 4.10 -14.90 -7.40
C PRO A 140 4.55 -13.97 -6.27
N TYR A 141 5.10 -12.80 -6.61
CA TYR A 141 5.52 -11.81 -5.61
C TYR A 141 4.33 -11.25 -4.87
N GLN A 142 3.31 -10.76 -5.58
CA GLN A 142 2.10 -10.25 -4.94
C GLN A 142 1.34 -11.31 -4.14
N GLN A 143 1.25 -12.52 -4.66
CA GLN A 143 0.64 -13.63 -3.92
C GLN A 143 1.37 -13.88 -2.61
N GLY A 144 2.70 -13.93 -2.61
CA GLY A 144 3.52 -14.10 -1.40
C GLY A 144 3.34 -12.96 -0.39
N ASP A 145 3.24 -11.72 -0.86
CA ASP A 145 2.99 -10.55 -0.01
C ASP A 145 1.63 -10.65 0.69
N PHE A 146 0.59 -11.03 -0.05
CA PHE A 146 -0.74 -11.20 0.53
C PHE A 146 -0.82 -12.41 1.47
N GLU A 147 -0.12 -13.51 1.18
CA GLU A 147 0.00 -14.62 2.13
C GLU A 147 0.60 -14.17 3.46
N ALA A 148 1.70 -13.41 3.40
CA ALA A 148 2.36 -12.88 4.58
C ALA A 148 1.50 -11.85 5.35
N LEU A 149 0.70 -11.04 4.66
CA LEU A 149 -0.26 -10.13 5.28
C LEU A 149 -1.38 -10.91 6.00
N TYR A 150 -1.98 -11.91 5.36
CA TYR A 150 -3.02 -12.73 5.99
C TYR A 150 -2.49 -13.48 7.20
N GLU A 151 -1.26 -14.01 7.12
CA GLU A 151 -0.61 -14.66 8.27
C GLU A 151 -0.37 -13.67 9.42
N ALA A 152 0.11 -12.45 9.13
CA ALA A 152 0.34 -11.43 10.15
C ALA A 152 -0.96 -11.03 10.87
N LEU A 153 -2.10 -11.11 10.19
CA LEU A 153 -3.42 -10.72 10.71
C LEU A 153 -4.18 -11.88 11.38
N GLU A 154 -3.73 -13.13 11.26
CA GLU A 154 -4.31 -14.31 11.92
C GLU A 154 -5.85 -14.41 11.77
N GLY A 155 -6.33 -14.30 10.53
CA GLY A 155 -7.77 -14.37 10.22
C GLY A 155 -8.54 -13.06 10.38
N ASN A 156 -7.92 -11.96 10.84
CA ASN A 156 -8.56 -10.65 10.78
C ASN A 156 -8.68 -10.16 9.33
N PRO A 157 -9.72 -9.36 9.01
CA PRO A 157 -9.98 -8.93 7.65
C PRO A 157 -8.91 -7.98 7.10
N VAL A 158 -8.65 -8.12 5.79
CA VAL A 158 -7.70 -7.28 5.05
C VAL A 158 -8.40 -6.74 3.81
N THR A 159 -8.53 -5.42 3.73
CA THR A 159 -9.02 -4.73 2.54
C THR A 159 -7.84 -4.40 1.64
N ILE A 160 -7.79 -5.01 0.47
CA ILE A 160 -6.72 -4.88 -0.52
C ILE A 160 -7.22 -3.98 -1.64
N ARG A 161 -6.61 -2.82 -1.79
CA ARG A 161 -6.88 -1.89 -2.88
C ARG A 161 -6.08 -2.30 -4.12
N PHE A 162 -6.75 -2.39 -5.26
CA PHE A 162 -6.07 -2.58 -6.53
C PHE A 162 -5.16 -1.42 -6.87
N LEU A 163 -4.23 -1.65 -7.80
CA LEU A 163 -3.28 -0.65 -8.29
C LEU A 163 -3.99 0.67 -8.60
N ASP A 164 -3.56 1.72 -7.95
CA ASP A 164 -4.20 3.03 -8.03
C ASP A 164 -3.36 4.09 -8.75
N PRO A 165 -2.05 4.26 -8.51
CA PRO A 165 -1.29 5.32 -9.15
C PRO A 165 -1.21 5.18 -10.67
N PRO A 166 -1.06 6.31 -11.39
CA PRO A 166 -0.82 6.28 -12.82
C PRO A 166 0.54 5.65 -13.14
N LEU A 167 0.63 4.98 -14.30
CA LEU A 167 1.79 4.16 -14.66
C LEU A 167 3.10 4.96 -14.82
N HIS A 168 3.03 6.28 -15.06
CA HIS A 168 4.24 7.10 -15.17
C HIS A 168 5.05 7.18 -13.87
N GLU A 169 4.45 6.90 -12.71
CA GLU A 169 5.17 6.89 -11.41
C GLU A 169 6.18 5.74 -11.29
N PHE A 170 6.03 4.70 -12.09
CA PHE A 170 6.88 3.50 -12.03
C PHE A 170 8.00 3.49 -13.06
N VAL A 171 7.98 4.38 -14.06
CA VAL A 171 8.98 4.42 -15.11
C VAL A 171 10.14 5.35 -14.74
N PRO A 172 11.36 5.09 -15.22
CA PRO A 172 12.51 5.92 -14.91
C PRO A 172 12.43 7.29 -15.59
N THR A 173 13.00 8.30 -14.92
CA THR A 173 13.16 9.67 -15.45
C THR A 173 14.59 9.94 -15.92
N GLU A 174 15.57 9.26 -15.35
CA GLU A 174 16.99 9.44 -15.66
C GLU A 174 17.39 8.72 -16.95
N GLU A 175 18.15 9.38 -17.81
CA GLU A 175 18.59 8.86 -19.11
C GLU A 175 19.28 7.49 -19.01
N ALA A 176 20.18 7.33 -18.06
CA ALA A 176 20.92 6.08 -17.86
C ALA A 176 20.00 4.90 -17.51
N ASP A 177 18.91 5.15 -16.79
CA ASP A 177 17.95 4.12 -16.41
C ASP A 177 16.96 3.83 -17.53
N ILE A 178 16.65 4.84 -18.35
CA ILE A 178 15.87 4.65 -19.59
C ILE A 178 16.65 3.77 -20.57
N GLU A 179 17.97 4.00 -20.73
CA GLU A 179 18.84 3.16 -21.57
C GLU A 179 18.90 1.71 -21.07
N LYS A 180 19.02 1.52 -19.74
CA LYS A 180 18.97 0.18 -19.14
C LYS A 180 17.65 -0.53 -19.42
N LEU A 181 16.52 0.20 -19.25
CA LEU A 181 15.20 -0.33 -19.52
C LEU A 181 15.00 -0.71 -20.99
N ALA A 182 15.45 0.16 -21.91
CA ALA A 182 15.39 -0.09 -23.35
C ALA A 182 16.18 -1.37 -23.72
N LYS A 183 17.39 -1.51 -23.21
CA LYS A 183 18.22 -2.70 -23.41
C LYS A 183 17.59 -3.97 -22.85
N ALA A 184 17.03 -3.90 -21.64
CA ALA A 184 16.39 -5.05 -20.98
C ALA A 184 15.16 -5.54 -21.77
N GLN A 185 14.45 -4.63 -22.43
CA GLN A 185 13.23 -4.97 -23.20
C GLN A 185 13.46 -5.16 -24.69
N GLY A 186 14.70 -5.02 -25.17
CA GLY A 186 15.01 -5.13 -26.58
C GLY A 186 14.37 -4.05 -27.46
N LYS A 187 13.99 -2.92 -26.86
CA LYS A 187 13.38 -1.76 -27.52
C LYS A 187 14.40 -0.64 -27.71
N SER A 188 14.15 0.28 -28.67
CA SER A 188 15.00 1.47 -28.79
C SER A 188 14.78 2.44 -27.62
N VAL A 189 15.81 3.21 -27.27
CA VAL A 189 15.70 4.29 -26.25
C VAL A 189 14.60 5.28 -26.63
N GLU A 190 14.50 5.62 -27.91
CA GLU A 190 13.47 6.52 -28.41
C GLU A 190 12.06 5.94 -28.21
N THR A 191 11.87 4.64 -28.45
CA THR A 191 10.59 3.97 -28.20
C THR A 191 10.20 4.06 -26.72
N ILE A 192 11.13 3.78 -25.81
CA ILE A 192 10.88 3.89 -24.36
C ILE A 192 10.56 5.33 -23.95
N LYS A 193 11.30 6.31 -24.46
CA LYS A 193 11.01 7.74 -24.21
C LYS A 193 9.62 8.15 -24.69
N ASN A 194 9.19 7.66 -25.85
CA ASN A 194 7.86 7.94 -26.37
C ASN A 194 6.77 7.30 -25.52
N ILE A 195 6.97 6.07 -25.01
CA ILE A 195 6.05 5.43 -24.08
C ILE A 195 5.96 6.26 -22.79
N ILE A 196 7.09 6.61 -22.18
CA ILE A 196 7.13 7.44 -20.96
C ILE A 196 6.41 8.78 -21.17
N ALA A 197 6.68 9.44 -22.28
CA ALA A 197 6.04 10.71 -22.61
C ALA A 197 4.52 10.57 -22.79
N SER A 198 4.06 9.45 -23.37
CA SER A 198 2.62 9.17 -23.56
C SER A 198 1.88 8.88 -22.25
N LEU A 199 2.60 8.46 -21.20
CA LEU A 199 2.04 8.21 -19.88
C LEU A 199 1.93 9.47 -19.02
N HIS A 200 2.54 10.57 -19.44
CA HIS A 200 2.55 11.81 -18.66
C HIS A 200 1.16 12.42 -18.59
N GLU A 201 0.67 12.64 -17.37
CA GLU A 201 -0.64 13.18 -17.08
C GLU A 201 -0.55 14.68 -16.73
N PHE A 202 -1.41 15.51 -17.34
CA PHE A 202 -1.54 16.90 -16.93
C PHE A 202 -2.03 17.04 -15.49
N ASN A 203 -2.97 16.21 -15.09
CA ASN A 203 -3.45 16.09 -13.72
C ASN A 203 -3.43 14.61 -13.28
N PRO A 204 -2.35 14.15 -12.62
CA PRO A 204 -2.24 12.76 -12.18
C PRO A 204 -3.38 12.27 -11.28
N MET A 205 -4.00 13.17 -10.51
CA MET A 205 -5.13 12.83 -9.63
C MET A 205 -6.36 12.35 -10.41
N MET A 206 -6.56 12.87 -11.62
CA MET A 206 -7.70 12.61 -12.48
C MET A 206 -7.35 11.85 -13.76
N GLY A 207 -6.10 11.38 -13.88
CA GLY A 207 -5.56 10.73 -15.05
C GLY A 207 -5.97 9.26 -15.22
N HIS A 208 -5.21 8.54 -16.03
CA HIS A 208 -5.42 7.13 -16.34
C HIS A 208 -4.85 6.23 -15.22
N ARG A 209 -5.64 6.02 -14.18
CA ARG A 209 -5.28 5.31 -12.97
C ARG A 209 -6.49 4.57 -12.37
N GLY A 210 -6.24 3.74 -11.35
CA GLY A 210 -7.29 3.09 -10.57
C GLY A 210 -8.29 2.31 -11.41
N CYS A 211 -9.56 2.56 -11.21
CA CYS A 211 -10.65 1.91 -11.96
C CYS A 211 -10.49 2.09 -13.48
N ARG A 212 -10.09 3.27 -13.95
CA ARG A 212 -9.89 3.54 -15.37
C ARG A 212 -8.79 2.68 -15.97
N LEU A 213 -7.70 2.50 -15.24
CA LEU A 213 -6.62 1.59 -15.62
C LEU A 213 -7.12 0.15 -15.72
N ALA A 214 -7.90 -0.31 -14.74
CA ALA A 214 -8.50 -1.65 -14.73
C ALA A 214 -9.55 -1.86 -15.84
N VAL A 215 -10.18 -0.81 -16.33
CA VAL A 215 -11.07 -0.88 -17.52
C VAL A 215 -10.26 -1.05 -18.80
N THR A 216 -9.17 -0.29 -18.95
CA THR A 216 -8.32 -0.33 -20.16
C THR A 216 -7.45 -1.58 -20.22
N TYR A 217 -6.90 -2.00 -19.09
CA TYR A 217 -6.02 -3.17 -18.95
C TYR A 217 -6.59 -4.15 -17.91
N PRO A 218 -7.71 -4.84 -18.22
CA PRO A 218 -8.38 -5.74 -17.28
C PRO A 218 -7.50 -6.91 -16.81
N GLU A 219 -6.47 -7.26 -17.55
CA GLU A 219 -5.49 -8.27 -17.19
C GLU A 219 -4.73 -7.92 -15.90
N ILE A 220 -4.54 -6.64 -15.59
CA ILE A 220 -3.95 -6.20 -14.31
C ILE A 220 -4.89 -6.57 -13.15
N ALA A 221 -6.17 -6.25 -13.29
CA ALA A 221 -7.17 -6.61 -12.28
C ALA A 221 -7.32 -8.13 -12.12
N LYS A 222 -7.24 -8.90 -13.22
CA LYS A 222 -7.23 -10.37 -13.20
C LYS A 222 -6.03 -10.89 -12.42
N MET A 223 -4.82 -10.39 -12.68
CA MET A 223 -3.61 -10.81 -12.00
C MET A 223 -3.70 -10.52 -10.49
N GLN A 224 -4.10 -9.30 -10.10
CA GLN A 224 -4.24 -8.95 -8.69
C GLN A 224 -5.33 -9.79 -8.00
N THR A 225 -6.44 -10.07 -8.66
CA THR A 225 -7.48 -10.97 -8.13
C THR A 225 -6.95 -12.37 -7.91
N LYS A 226 -6.22 -12.94 -8.89
CA LYS A 226 -5.56 -14.26 -8.73
C LYS A 226 -4.64 -14.27 -7.52
N ALA A 227 -3.78 -13.26 -7.37
CA ALA A 227 -2.85 -13.15 -6.26
C ALA A 227 -3.57 -13.14 -4.90
N VAL A 228 -4.61 -12.31 -4.76
CA VAL A 228 -5.41 -12.18 -3.54
C VAL A 228 -6.10 -13.50 -3.18
N ILE A 229 -6.80 -14.10 -4.14
CA ILE A 229 -7.60 -15.30 -3.90
C ILE A 229 -6.71 -16.52 -3.63
N ARG A 230 -5.64 -16.70 -4.40
CA ARG A 230 -4.69 -17.81 -4.18
C ARG A 230 -4.00 -17.70 -2.82
N ALA A 231 -3.59 -16.49 -2.44
CA ALA A 231 -3.01 -16.23 -1.13
C ALA A 231 -3.97 -16.62 0.00
N ALA A 232 -5.23 -16.19 -0.09
CA ALA A 232 -6.25 -16.51 0.89
C ALA A 232 -6.51 -18.02 0.98
N ILE A 233 -6.59 -18.71 -0.16
CA ILE A 233 -6.76 -20.17 -0.22
C ILE A 233 -5.59 -20.88 0.46
N ASN A 234 -4.35 -20.46 0.19
CA ASN A 234 -3.16 -21.08 0.76
C ASN A 234 -3.10 -20.88 2.27
N VAL A 235 -3.37 -19.68 2.76
CA VAL A 235 -3.38 -19.39 4.20
C VAL A 235 -4.53 -20.12 4.91
N GLN A 236 -5.73 -20.17 4.31
CA GLN A 236 -6.87 -20.92 4.85
C GLN A 236 -6.57 -22.42 4.95
N LYS A 237 -5.88 -23.00 3.96
CA LYS A 237 -5.45 -24.41 4.01
C LYS A 237 -4.42 -24.69 5.10
N LYS A 238 -3.52 -23.73 5.33
CA LYS A 238 -2.46 -23.81 6.35
C LYS A 238 -3.02 -23.66 7.77
N HIS A 239 -4.02 -22.80 7.93
CA HIS A 239 -4.65 -22.45 9.20
C HIS A 239 -6.15 -22.70 9.14
N SER A 240 -6.54 -23.96 9.36
CA SER A 240 -7.94 -24.41 9.24
C SER A 240 -8.89 -23.85 10.30
N ASP A 241 -8.34 -23.30 11.38
CA ASP A 241 -9.05 -22.65 12.48
C ASP A 241 -9.30 -21.15 12.25
N TRP A 242 -8.70 -20.57 11.21
CA TRP A 242 -8.93 -19.18 10.84
C TRP A 242 -10.04 -19.06 9.80
N THR A 243 -10.63 -17.88 9.70
CA THR A 243 -11.52 -17.52 8.62
C THR A 243 -10.86 -16.40 7.81
N VAL A 244 -10.25 -16.75 6.69
CA VAL A 244 -9.63 -15.78 5.79
C VAL A 244 -10.67 -15.31 4.80
N LYS A 245 -11.05 -14.02 4.88
CA LYS A 245 -12.04 -13.41 3.98
C LYS A 245 -11.41 -12.22 3.27
N PRO A 246 -11.00 -12.36 2.00
CA PRO A 246 -10.47 -11.26 1.22
C PRO A 246 -11.51 -10.17 0.98
N GLU A 247 -11.09 -8.92 1.12
CA GLU A 247 -11.89 -7.75 0.75
C GLU A 247 -11.14 -7.00 -0.37
N ILE A 248 -11.66 -7.05 -1.59
CA ILE A 248 -11.05 -6.42 -2.77
C ILE A 248 -11.68 -5.05 -2.97
N MET A 249 -10.87 -4.00 -3.02
CA MET A 249 -11.30 -2.63 -3.17
C MET A 249 -10.88 -2.06 -4.52
N ILE A 250 -11.84 -1.60 -5.31
CA ILE A 250 -11.63 -0.94 -6.61
C ILE A 250 -11.56 0.57 -6.37
N PRO A 251 -10.39 1.23 -6.58
CA PRO A 251 -10.24 2.66 -6.33
C PRO A 251 -10.77 3.52 -7.48
N LEU A 252 -10.97 4.80 -7.23
CA LEU A 252 -11.21 5.87 -8.20
C LEU A 252 -12.45 5.66 -9.09
N VAL A 253 -13.49 5.04 -8.54
CA VAL A 253 -14.75 4.84 -9.26
C VAL A 253 -15.50 6.16 -9.39
N CYS A 254 -15.94 6.47 -10.60
CA CYS A 254 -16.71 7.67 -10.93
C CYS A 254 -18.10 7.34 -11.46
N GLU A 255 -18.23 6.23 -12.19
CA GLU A 255 -19.45 5.83 -12.92
C GLU A 255 -19.80 4.37 -12.62
N VAL A 256 -21.10 4.09 -12.46
CA VAL A 256 -21.61 2.73 -12.18
C VAL A 256 -21.18 1.70 -13.23
N LYS A 257 -21.07 2.12 -14.51
CA LYS A 257 -20.70 1.22 -15.60
C LYS A 257 -19.26 0.70 -15.47
N GLU A 258 -18.30 1.57 -15.08
CA GLU A 258 -16.91 1.13 -14.88
C GLU A 258 -16.83 0.17 -13.69
N LEU A 259 -17.51 0.47 -12.58
CA LEU A 259 -17.54 -0.44 -11.43
C LEU A 259 -18.13 -1.81 -11.81
N LYS A 260 -19.24 -1.83 -12.52
CA LYS A 260 -19.87 -3.08 -12.98
C LYS A 260 -18.93 -3.89 -13.85
N TYR A 261 -18.21 -3.24 -14.77
CA TYR A 261 -17.25 -3.90 -15.64
C TYR A 261 -16.10 -4.52 -14.86
N VAL A 262 -15.41 -3.73 -14.05
CA VAL A 262 -14.27 -4.22 -13.27
C VAL A 262 -14.69 -5.27 -12.25
N LYS A 263 -15.82 -5.06 -11.55
CA LYS A 263 -16.38 -6.06 -10.62
C LYS A 263 -16.65 -7.38 -11.32
N LYS A 264 -17.18 -7.37 -12.55
CA LYS A 264 -17.40 -8.59 -13.35
C LYS A 264 -16.09 -9.33 -13.57
N VAL A 265 -15.03 -8.63 -14.00
CA VAL A 265 -13.69 -9.22 -14.21
C VAL A 265 -13.17 -9.86 -12.92
N VAL A 266 -13.31 -9.16 -11.78
CA VAL A 266 -12.88 -9.64 -10.47
C VAL A 266 -13.65 -10.90 -10.08
N VAL A 267 -14.98 -10.88 -10.13
CA VAL A 267 -15.83 -12.00 -9.72
C VAL A 267 -15.58 -13.23 -10.58
N GLU A 268 -15.56 -13.09 -11.92
CA GLU A 268 -15.28 -14.20 -12.84
C GLU A 268 -13.91 -14.82 -12.57
N THR A 269 -12.90 -14.00 -12.25
CA THR A 269 -11.54 -14.50 -11.95
C THR A 269 -11.50 -15.18 -10.58
N ALA A 270 -12.10 -14.57 -9.55
CA ALA A 270 -12.12 -15.13 -8.20
C ALA A 270 -12.86 -16.48 -8.16
N ASP A 271 -14.04 -16.53 -8.76
CA ASP A 271 -14.86 -17.75 -8.80
C ASP A 271 -14.14 -18.88 -9.55
N ALA A 272 -13.43 -18.56 -10.64
CA ALA A 272 -12.64 -19.54 -11.37
C ALA A 272 -11.48 -20.12 -10.53
N GLU A 273 -10.74 -19.26 -9.80
CA GLU A 273 -9.65 -19.71 -8.91
C GLU A 273 -10.17 -20.54 -7.73
N ILE A 274 -11.27 -20.14 -7.12
CA ILE A 274 -11.92 -20.89 -6.01
C ILE A 274 -12.40 -22.27 -6.50
N ALA A 275 -13.07 -22.30 -7.65
CA ALA A 275 -13.53 -23.55 -8.26
C ALA A 275 -12.37 -24.48 -8.64
N ALA A 276 -11.30 -23.95 -9.23
CA ALA A 276 -10.10 -24.70 -9.59
C ALA A 276 -9.40 -25.30 -8.36
N ALA A 277 -9.43 -24.61 -7.23
CA ALA A 277 -8.85 -25.07 -5.97
C ALA A 277 -9.75 -26.09 -5.23
N GLY A 278 -11.01 -26.24 -5.62
CA GLY A 278 -11.98 -27.14 -5.02
C GLY A 278 -12.32 -26.78 -3.55
N VAL A 279 -12.29 -25.52 -3.21
CA VAL A 279 -12.53 -25.01 -1.84
C VAL A 279 -13.77 -24.11 -1.81
N ASN A 280 -14.23 -23.83 -0.58
CA ASN A 280 -15.21 -22.78 -0.34
C ASN A 280 -14.48 -21.59 0.32
N LEU A 281 -14.46 -20.46 -0.34
CA LEU A 281 -13.87 -19.21 0.16
C LEU A 281 -14.84 -18.07 -0.08
N GLU A 282 -15.21 -17.37 0.99
CA GLU A 282 -15.99 -16.13 0.89
C GLU A 282 -15.05 -14.94 0.64
N TYR A 283 -15.47 -14.03 -0.21
CA TYR A 283 -14.75 -12.76 -0.46
C TYR A 283 -15.74 -11.62 -0.69
N GLU A 284 -15.25 -10.39 -0.56
CA GLU A 284 -16.04 -9.18 -0.83
C GLU A 284 -15.38 -8.33 -1.91
N VAL A 285 -16.22 -7.66 -2.72
CA VAL A 285 -15.77 -6.67 -3.71
C VAL A 285 -16.45 -5.36 -3.42
N GLY A 286 -15.64 -4.36 -3.07
CA GLY A 286 -16.06 -3.01 -2.76
C GLY A 286 -15.35 -1.96 -3.59
N THR A 287 -15.57 -0.70 -3.25
CA THR A 287 -14.98 0.44 -3.94
C THR A 287 -14.62 1.55 -2.98
N MET A 288 -13.74 2.48 -3.42
CA MET A 288 -13.55 3.78 -2.76
C MET A 288 -14.50 4.80 -3.37
N ILE A 289 -15.30 5.44 -2.52
CA ILE A 289 -16.08 6.63 -2.89
C ILE A 289 -15.23 7.85 -2.56
N GLU A 290 -14.43 8.28 -3.51
CA GLU A 290 -13.42 9.34 -3.33
C GLU A 290 -13.50 10.44 -4.40
N ILE A 291 -14.32 10.23 -5.43
CA ILE A 291 -14.61 11.23 -6.46
C ILE A 291 -15.93 11.90 -6.11
N PRO A 292 -16.04 13.25 -6.14
CA PRO A 292 -17.27 13.97 -5.79
C PRO A 292 -18.51 13.48 -6.52
N ARG A 293 -18.37 13.18 -7.83
CA ARG A 293 -19.49 12.62 -8.61
C ARG A 293 -20.02 11.32 -8.01
N ALA A 294 -19.12 10.39 -7.68
CA ALA A 294 -19.51 9.10 -7.10
C ALA A 294 -20.27 9.27 -5.76
N ALA A 295 -19.84 10.25 -4.95
CA ALA A 295 -20.53 10.56 -3.70
C ALA A 295 -21.93 11.18 -3.90
N LEU A 296 -22.06 12.05 -4.91
CA LEU A 296 -23.32 12.75 -5.20
C LEU A 296 -24.35 11.86 -5.92
N THR A 297 -23.91 10.78 -6.56
CA THR A 297 -24.74 9.86 -7.34
C THR A 297 -24.64 8.42 -6.83
N ALA A 298 -24.48 8.24 -5.51
CA ALA A 298 -24.26 6.93 -4.89
C ALA A 298 -25.52 6.06 -4.79
N ASP A 299 -26.69 6.64 -4.91
CA ASP A 299 -28.01 5.99 -4.97
C ASP A 299 -28.26 5.31 -6.34
#